data_40c81f641d2a24754bfa91d1e93998f6
#
_entry.id   40c81f641d2a24754bfa91d1e93998f6
#
_cell.length_a   1.000
_cell.length_b   1.000
_cell.length_c   1.000
_cell.angle_alpha   90.00
_cell.angle_beta   90.00
_cell.angle_gamma   90.00
#
_symmetry.space_group_name_H-M   'P 1'
#
loop_
_entity.id
_entity.type
_entity.pdbx_description
1 polymer ?
#
loop_
_entity_poly.entity_id
_entity_poly.type
_entity_poly.pdbx_seq_one_letter_code
_entity_poly.pdbx_strand_id
1 'polypeptide(L)'
;VGNQYVVLRQDYLIARVLSVRDLTQYFPVRYGIQDHDLVFNAFFSEVSQAYQQGEIWKGDMKLENEMGHVDDAMIKLKFGPMKELERMYIAYLNKEGSDPIKWTMIEFCILNSLETAQVEQNKRRMRGIYVKPETGVAGSYLNASTGIIYTLVRYMHEFKILPHDDESYRSYTASNMLDSVQEFVGDVVASCTEDMDLDRHVLYLNKTHLPWWIKNVRAKYGKDIDFSGPDSYRNVVPDTNMRIIWLPYLGQLPLMFMDVPGNLQFLEFVPGEMLSIKVKEDMELVKAWSTWKEGTAASFTG
;
A
#
# COMPACT_ATOMS: atom_id res chain seq x y z
N VAL A 1 -1.28 30.69 19.28
CA VAL A 1 -1.04 29.60 20.26
C VAL A 1 -1.05 28.26 19.58
N GLY A 2 -2.09 27.87 18.81
CA GLY A 2 -2.18 26.59 18.15
C GLY A 2 -1.06 26.30 17.15
N ASN A 3 -0.65 27.27 16.36
CA ASN A 3 0.42 27.10 15.35
C ASN A 3 1.80 26.91 16.00
N GLN A 4 2.09 27.65 17.08
CA GLN A 4 3.32 27.46 17.85
C GLN A 4 3.36 26.09 18.53
N TYR A 5 2.23 25.62 19.02
CA TYR A 5 2.11 24.32 19.66
C TYR A 5 2.43 23.17 18.70
N VAL A 6 1.85 23.19 17.50
CA VAL A 6 2.10 22.15 16.47
C VAL A 6 3.57 22.10 16.07
N VAL A 7 4.23 23.26 15.88
CA VAL A 7 5.67 23.32 15.56
C VAL A 7 6.53 22.75 16.70
N LEU A 8 6.20 23.04 17.97
CA LEU A 8 6.97 22.56 19.12
C LEU A 8 6.77 21.07 19.45
N ARG A 9 5.68 20.45 18.98
CA ARG A 9 5.29 19.08 19.29
C ARG A 9 5.19 18.17 18.06
N GLN A 10 5.72 18.61 16.92
CA GLN A 10 5.61 17.88 15.66
C GLN A 10 6.16 16.45 15.76
N ASP A 11 7.31 16.26 16.39
CA ASP A 11 7.91 14.92 16.53
C ASP A 11 7.03 13.96 17.34
N TYR A 12 6.39 14.49 18.39
CA TYR A 12 5.46 13.70 19.21
C TYR A 12 4.19 13.34 18.45
N LEU A 13 3.63 14.27 17.68
CA LEU A 13 2.48 14.05 16.82
C LEU A 13 2.80 12.99 15.75
N ILE A 14 3.95 13.10 15.13
CA ILE A 14 4.45 12.12 14.14
C ILE A 14 4.60 10.74 14.78
N ALA A 15 5.27 10.65 15.93
CA ALA A 15 5.50 9.36 16.60
C ALA A 15 4.19 8.63 16.95
N ARG A 16 3.15 9.37 17.33
CA ARG A 16 1.84 8.77 17.65
C ARG A 16 1.10 8.29 16.41
N VAL A 17 1.12 9.06 15.34
CA VAL A 17 0.47 8.70 14.07
C VAL A 17 1.15 7.50 13.43
N LEU A 18 2.48 7.38 13.55
CA LEU A 18 3.24 6.23 13.07
C LEU A 18 2.88 4.90 13.79
N SER A 19 2.11 4.94 14.88
CA SER A 19 1.58 3.73 15.53
C SER A 19 0.47 3.03 14.73
N VAL A 20 -0.14 3.71 13.77
CA VAL A 20 -1.08 3.12 12.81
C VAL A 20 -0.31 2.14 11.91
N ARG A 21 -0.92 0.99 11.61
CA ARG A 21 -0.29 -0.01 10.71
C ARG A 21 0.09 0.63 9.40
N ASP A 22 1.38 0.72 9.17
CA ASP A 22 1.94 1.26 7.94
C ASP A 22 2.09 0.17 6.89
N LEU A 23 1.83 0.51 5.64
CA LEU A 23 2.04 -0.35 4.47
C LEU A 23 3.51 -0.36 4.00
N THR A 24 4.35 0.54 4.49
CA THR A 24 5.76 0.63 4.11
C THR A 24 6.57 -0.62 4.46
N GLN A 25 6.08 -1.42 5.42
CA GLN A 25 6.64 -2.74 5.71
C GLN A 25 6.50 -3.76 4.57
N TYR A 26 5.52 -3.56 3.68
CA TYR A 26 5.26 -4.45 2.55
C TYR A 26 5.80 -3.88 1.23
N PHE A 27 5.69 -2.58 1.07
CA PHE A 27 6.08 -1.86 -0.14
C PHE A 27 6.93 -0.66 0.22
N PRO A 28 8.17 -0.57 -0.27
CA PRO A 28 9.06 0.55 0.02
C PRO A 28 8.50 1.86 -0.53
N VAL A 29 8.91 2.97 0.08
CA VAL A 29 8.58 4.31 -0.39
C VAL A 29 9.77 4.91 -1.09
N ARG A 30 9.57 5.44 -2.29
CA ARG A 30 10.56 6.21 -3.04
C ARG A 30 10.23 7.69 -2.95
N TYR A 31 11.20 8.47 -2.53
CA TYR A 31 11.03 9.90 -2.29
C TYR A 31 11.64 10.74 -3.41
N GLY A 32 11.27 12.02 -3.46
CA GLY A 32 11.83 13.01 -4.39
C GLY A 32 11.09 13.11 -5.71
N ILE A 33 9.94 12.46 -5.86
CA ILE A 33 9.16 12.45 -7.10
C ILE A 33 8.21 13.64 -7.13
N GLN A 34 8.42 14.58 -8.06
CA GLN A 34 7.57 15.79 -8.15
C GLN A 34 6.32 15.62 -9.01
N ASP A 35 6.42 14.85 -10.08
CA ASP A 35 5.33 14.68 -11.07
C ASP A 35 5.25 13.24 -11.55
N HIS A 36 6.33 12.74 -12.16
CA HIS A 36 6.43 11.37 -12.62
C HIS A 36 7.84 10.82 -12.38
N ASP A 37 7.91 9.52 -12.22
CA ASP A 37 9.15 8.76 -12.14
C ASP A 37 9.29 7.87 -13.37
N LEU A 38 10.45 7.92 -14.03
CA LEU A 38 10.77 7.05 -15.15
C LEU A 38 11.74 5.99 -14.67
N VAL A 39 11.32 4.74 -14.75
CA VAL A 39 12.17 3.59 -14.49
C VAL A 39 12.49 2.94 -15.84
N PHE A 40 13.79 2.79 -16.12
CA PHE A 40 14.25 2.16 -17.35
C PHE A 40 14.64 0.72 -17.06
N ASN A 41 14.02 -0.21 -17.77
CA ASN A 41 14.37 -1.62 -17.77
C ASN A 41 15.07 -1.97 -19.08
N ALA A 42 16.20 -2.63 -19.00
CA ALA A 42 16.96 -3.08 -20.18
C ALA A 42 16.92 -4.61 -20.25
N PHE A 43 16.27 -5.11 -21.28
CA PHE A 43 16.23 -6.54 -21.58
C PHE A 43 17.21 -6.83 -22.71
N PHE A 44 18.02 -7.85 -22.51
CA PHE A 44 18.96 -8.31 -23.50
C PHE A 44 18.50 -9.65 -24.07
N SER A 45 18.56 -9.77 -25.39
CA SER A 45 18.46 -11.08 -26.03
C SER A 45 19.72 -11.92 -25.74
N GLU A 46 19.79 -13.13 -26.26
CA GLU A 46 20.96 -13.99 -26.09
C GLU A 46 22.27 -13.28 -26.50
N VAL A 47 23.22 -13.09 -25.56
CA VAL A 47 24.45 -12.30 -25.76
C VAL A 47 25.71 -13.16 -25.90
N SER A 48 25.73 -14.38 -25.36
CA SER A 48 26.90 -15.25 -25.44
C SER A 48 26.93 -16.04 -26.74
N GLN A 49 28.14 -16.26 -27.24
CA GLN A 49 28.40 -17.08 -28.43
C GLN A 49 29.76 -17.75 -28.33
N ALA A 50 30.00 -18.81 -29.13
CA ALA A 50 31.28 -19.45 -29.24
C ALA A 50 32.30 -18.47 -29.81
N TYR A 51 33.56 -18.56 -29.34
CA TYR A 51 34.64 -17.72 -29.86
C TYR A 51 34.85 -17.95 -31.36
N GLN A 52 34.83 -16.85 -32.10
CA GLN A 52 35.19 -16.85 -33.53
C GLN A 52 36.00 -15.60 -33.84
N GLN A 53 36.85 -15.71 -34.84
CA GLN A 53 37.66 -14.59 -35.27
C GLN A 53 36.87 -13.69 -36.22
N GLY A 54 36.77 -12.38 -35.89
CA GLY A 54 36.07 -11.36 -36.69
C GLY A 54 35.16 -10.46 -35.82
N GLU A 55 34.63 -9.40 -36.40
CA GLU A 55 33.69 -8.48 -35.76
C GLU A 55 32.25 -9.00 -35.92
N ILE A 56 31.86 -9.97 -35.11
CA ILE A 56 30.52 -10.54 -35.11
C ILE A 56 29.82 -10.15 -33.81
N TRP A 57 28.79 -9.39 -33.94
CA TRP A 57 28.00 -8.87 -32.85
C TRP A 57 26.76 -9.75 -32.65
N LYS A 58 26.43 -10.05 -31.38
CA LYS A 58 25.23 -10.78 -31.00
C LYS A 58 24.59 -10.10 -29.78
N GLY A 59 23.27 -10.09 -29.77
CA GLY A 59 22.46 -9.51 -28.72
C GLY A 59 21.84 -8.19 -29.08
N ASP A 60 20.54 -8.11 -28.95
CA ASP A 60 19.76 -6.89 -29.03
C ASP A 60 19.37 -6.44 -27.63
N MET A 61 19.41 -5.13 -27.39
CA MET A 61 18.93 -4.52 -26.16
C MET A 61 17.59 -3.84 -26.42
N LYS A 62 16.57 -4.26 -25.67
CA LYS A 62 15.28 -3.60 -25.64
C LYS A 62 15.18 -2.77 -24.35
N LEU A 63 14.91 -1.48 -24.50
CA LEU A 63 14.64 -0.58 -23.39
C LEU A 63 13.13 -0.44 -23.23
N GLU A 64 12.64 -0.76 -22.03
CA GLU A 64 11.25 -0.52 -21.66
C GLU A 64 11.20 0.53 -20.56
N ASN A 65 10.27 1.47 -20.69
CA ASN A 65 10.09 2.55 -19.72
C ASN A 65 8.82 2.31 -18.93
N GLU A 66 8.97 2.30 -17.60
CA GLU A 66 7.83 2.35 -16.70
C GLU A 66 7.66 3.76 -16.16
N MET A 67 6.42 4.23 -16.14
CA MET A 67 6.09 5.56 -15.66
C MET A 67 5.18 5.48 -14.44
N GLY A 68 5.72 5.88 -13.28
CA GLY A 68 4.96 6.14 -12.07
C GLY A 68 4.52 7.60 -12.01
N HIS A 69 3.27 7.85 -11.71
CA HIS A 69 2.73 9.19 -11.51
C HIS A 69 2.46 9.45 -10.04
N VAL A 70 2.63 10.71 -9.61
CA VAL A 70 2.20 11.20 -8.32
C VAL A 70 1.13 12.26 -8.50
N ASP A 71 0.12 12.18 -7.65
CA ASP A 71 -1.02 13.07 -7.64
C ASP A 71 -1.01 13.93 -6.37
N ASP A 72 -1.56 15.14 -6.46
CA ASP A 72 -1.68 16.05 -5.33
C ASP A 72 -2.86 15.64 -4.43
N ALA A 73 -2.56 15.34 -3.17
CA ALA A 73 -3.54 15.07 -2.14
C ALA A 73 -3.55 16.19 -1.09
N MET A 74 -4.68 16.39 -0.42
CA MET A 74 -4.81 17.40 0.61
C MET A 74 -5.73 16.98 1.75
N ILE A 75 -5.43 17.54 2.94
CA ILE A 75 -6.35 17.59 4.06
C ILE A 75 -6.72 19.04 4.29
N LYS A 76 -8.00 19.36 4.42
CA LYS A 76 -8.51 20.65 4.86
C LYS A 76 -9.60 20.42 5.88
N LEU A 77 -9.33 20.79 7.12
CA LEU A 77 -10.21 20.58 8.26
C LEU A 77 -10.63 21.91 8.85
N LYS A 78 -11.83 21.92 9.38
CA LYS A 78 -12.40 23.06 10.09
C LYS A 78 -13.04 22.56 11.37
N PHE A 79 -12.56 23.05 12.48
CA PHE A 79 -13.07 22.73 13.82
C PHE A 79 -13.82 23.92 14.38
N GLY A 80 -15.03 23.71 14.91
CA GLY A 80 -15.81 24.74 15.56
C GLY A 80 -17.32 24.47 15.62
N PRO A 81 -18.07 25.24 16.38
CA PRO A 81 -17.62 26.34 17.25
C PRO A 81 -16.82 25.86 18.47
N MET A 82 -15.73 26.58 18.79
CA MET A 82 -14.76 26.14 19.79
C MET A 82 -15.36 25.97 21.20
N LYS A 83 -16.28 26.83 21.61
CA LYS A 83 -16.92 26.74 22.93
C LYS A 83 -17.69 25.42 23.16
N GLU A 84 -18.35 24.89 22.15
CA GLU A 84 -19.06 23.63 22.24
C GLU A 84 -18.10 22.45 22.32
N LEU A 85 -17.06 22.46 21.50
CA LEU A 85 -16.01 21.44 21.50
C LEU A 85 -15.26 21.40 22.84
N GLU A 86 -14.93 22.54 23.43
CA GLU A 86 -14.30 22.61 24.75
C GLU A 86 -15.17 21.97 25.83
N ARG A 87 -16.48 22.24 25.83
CA ARG A 87 -17.41 21.63 26.80
C ARG A 87 -17.49 20.11 26.65
N MET A 88 -17.53 19.60 25.42
CA MET A 88 -17.54 18.17 25.15
C MET A 88 -16.22 17.53 25.58
N TYR A 89 -15.09 18.19 25.31
CA TYR A 89 -13.75 17.69 25.66
C TYR A 89 -13.54 17.62 27.17
N ILE A 90 -13.96 18.62 27.93
CA ILE A 90 -13.90 18.61 29.40
C ILE A 90 -14.77 17.49 29.96
N ALA A 91 -15.98 17.27 29.40
CA ALA A 91 -16.82 16.15 29.81
C ALA A 91 -16.19 14.78 29.54
N TYR A 92 -15.49 14.63 28.40
CA TYR A 92 -14.73 13.42 28.06
C TYR A 92 -13.59 13.17 29.05
N LEU A 93 -12.74 14.18 29.32
CA LEU A 93 -11.63 14.07 30.26
C LEU A 93 -12.09 13.69 31.66
N ASN A 94 -13.16 14.29 32.15
CA ASN A 94 -13.72 13.98 33.48
C ASN A 94 -14.26 12.55 33.56
N LYS A 95 -14.79 12.02 32.46
CA LYS A 95 -15.32 10.64 32.39
C LYS A 95 -14.20 9.59 32.40
N GLU A 96 -13.11 9.86 31.71
CA GLU A 96 -11.98 8.93 31.52
C GLU A 96 -10.91 9.05 32.62
N GLY A 97 -11.06 9.96 33.59
CA GLY A 97 -10.07 10.20 34.63
C GLY A 97 -8.74 10.76 34.11
N SER A 98 -8.75 11.36 32.93
CA SER A 98 -7.57 11.95 32.29
C SER A 98 -7.21 13.29 32.92
N ASP A 99 -5.92 13.64 32.90
CA ASP A 99 -5.44 14.95 33.37
C ASP A 99 -5.65 16.02 32.30
N PRO A 100 -6.57 16.99 32.48
CA PRO A 100 -6.89 18.01 31.47
C PRO A 100 -5.72 18.93 31.14
N ILE A 101 -4.70 19.01 31.97
CA ILE A 101 -3.53 19.87 31.78
C ILE A 101 -2.58 19.30 30.72
N LYS A 102 -2.58 17.98 30.49
CA LYS A 102 -1.66 17.30 29.55
C LYS A 102 -2.05 17.41 28.10
N TRP A 103 -3.32 17.63 27.81
CA TRP A 103 -3.86 17.60 26.44
C TRP A 103 -4.65 18.84 26.15
N THR A 104 -4.25 19.59 25.14
CA THR A 104 -5.09 20.66 24.62
C THR A 104 -6.14 20.06 23.69
N MET A 105 -7.34 20.62 23.66
CA MET A 105 -8.41 20.17 22.77
C MET A 105 -7.99 20.20 21.30
N ILE A 106 -7.23 21.21 20.89
CA ILE A 106 -6.71 21.34 19.52
C ILE A 106 -5.80 20.16 19.18
N GLU A 107 -4.91 19.77 20.09
CA GLU A 107 -4.05 18.59 19.92
C GLU A 107 -4.85 17.31 19.75
N PHE A 108 -5.85 17.09 20.58
CA PHE A 108 -6.75 15.95 20.48
C PHE A 108 -7.44 15.89 19.11
N CYS A 109 -8.01 17.01 18.64
CA CYS A 109 -8.66 17.08 17.34
C CYS A 109 -7.70 16.80 16.18
N ILE A 110 -6.48 17.37 16.22
CA ILE A 110 -5.46 17.19 15.20
C ILE A 110 -4.99 15.72 15.17
N LEU A 111 -4.71 15.12 16.31
CA LEU A 111 -4.25 13.73 16.40
C LEU A 111 -5.27 12.75 15.82
N ASN A 112 -6.53 12.84 16.23
CA ASN A 112 -7.58 11.99 15.71
C ASN A 112 -7.77 12.16 14.19
N SER A 113 -7.66 13.40 13.71
CA SER A 113 -7.74 13.70 12.29
C SER A 113 -6.58 13.10 11.49
N LEU A 114 -5.36 13.16 12.03
CA LEU A 114 -4.18 12.56 11.41
C LEU A 114 -4.24 11.04 11.40
N GLU A 115 -4.65 10.41 12.50
CA GLU A 115 -4.86 8.95 12.54
C GLU A 115 -5.89 8.50 11.48
N THR A 116 -6.98 9.25 11.34
CA THR A 116 -7.99 8.99 10.30
C THR A 116 -7.39 9.16 8.90
N ALA A 117 -6.68 10.26 8.66
CA ALA A 117 -6.05 10.55 7.38
C ALA A 117 -5.02 9.48 6.97
N GLN A 118 -4.26 8.94 7.92
CA GLN A 118 -3.31 7.87 7.65
C GLN A 118 -3.99 6.55 7.31
N VAL A 119 -5.09 6.22 7.99
CA VAL A 119 -5.91 5.05 7.62
C VAL A 119 -6.51 5.22 6.21
N GLU A 120 -6.97 6.43 5.88
CA GLU A 120 -7.47 6.75 4.55
C GLU A 120 -6.36 6.69 3.50
N GLN A 121 -5.16 7.18 3.79
CA GLN A 121 -3.98 7.07 2.93
C GLN A 121 -3.63 5.60 2.66
N ASN A 122 -3.59 4.75 3.69
CA ASN A 122 -3.32 3.33 3.52
C ASN A 122 -4.37 2.63 2.64
N LYS A 123 -5.65 2.96 2.82
CA LYS A 123 -6.73 2.44 1.96
C LYS A 123 -6.59 2.93 0.52
N ARG A 124 -6.20 4.18 0.32
CA ARG A 124 -6.01 4.78 -0.99
C ARG A 124 -4.78 4.20 -1.70
N ARG A 125 -3.66 4.05 -1.02
CA ARG A 125 -2.46 3.37 -1.53
C ARG A 125 -2.74 1.97 -2.06
N MET A 126 -3.71 1.27 -1.48
CA MET A 126 -4.12 -0.05 -1.96
C MET A 126 -5.18 0.03 -3.07
N ARG A 127 -6.25 0.80 -2.89
CA ARG A 127 -7.48 0.76 -3.71
C ARG A 127 -7.83 2.09 -4.38
N GLY A 128 -6.96 3.08 -4.30
CA GLY A 128 -7.22 4.40 -4.87
C GLY A 128 -7.28 4.36 -6.39
N ILE A 129 -8.11 5.25 -6.93
CA ILE A 129 -8.18 5.55 -8.37
C ILE A 129 -8.23 7.06 -8.49
N TYR A 130 -7.20 7.64 -9.10
CA TYR A 130 -7.18 9.09 -9.29
C TYR A 130 -8.32 9.55 -10.17
N VAL A 131 -9.08 10.51 -9.68
CA VAL A 131 -10.12 11.21 -10.44
C VAL A 131 -9.89 12.71 -10.25
N LYS A 132 -9.74 13.42 -11.37
CA LYS A 132 -9.52 14.86 -11.33
C LYS A 132 -10.64 15.55 -10.53
N PRO A 133 -10.31 16.29 -9.47
CA PRO A 133 -11.32 16.90 -8.61
C PRO A 133 -12.06 18.04 -9.33
N GLU A 134 -13.35 18.16 -9.07
CA GLU A 134 -14.14 19.33 -9.46
C GLU A 134 -13.88 20.48 -8.49
N THR A 135 -13.72 21.69 -9.03
CA THR A 135 -13.45 22.88 -8.23
C THR A 135 -14.60 23.19 -7.28
N GLY A 136 -14.32 23.26 -5.99
CA GLY A 136 -15.30 23.61 -4.95
C GLY A 136 -16.12 22.43 -4.41
N VAL A 137 -15.91 21.21 -4.92
CA VAL A 137 -16.60 20.00 -4.46
C VAL A 137 -15.61 19.10 -3.72
N ALA A 138 -15.99 18.62 -2.53
CA ALA A 138 -15.20 17.66 -1.79
C ALA A 138 -15.35 16.26 -2.43
N GLY A 139 -14.24 15.69 -2.89
CA GLY A 139 -14.20 14.35 -3.46
C GLY A 139 -14.02 13.24 -2.41
N SER A 140 -14.11 11.99 -2.85
CA SER A 140 -13.78 10.83 -2.02
C SER A 140 -12.26 10.78 -1.75
N TYR A 141 -11.89 10.35 -0.56
CA TYR A 141 -10.47 10.12 -0.23
C TYR A 141 -9.81 9.06 -1.14
N LEU A 142 -10.57 8.12 -1.69
CA LEU A 142 -10.07 7.11 -2.63
C LEU A 142 -9.71 7.67 -4.01
N ASN A 143 -10.21 8.86 -4.35
CA ASN A 143 -10.00 9.47 -5.66
C ASN A 143 -8.80 10.44 -5.70
N ALA A 144 -8.06 10.55 -4.61
CA ALA A 144 -6.97 11.53 -4.52
C ALA A 144 -5.65 11.05 -5.12
N SER A 145 -5.43 9.73 -5.24
CA SER A 145 -4.27 9.17 -5.93
C SER A 145 -4.51 7.74 -6.41
N THR A 146 -3.63 7.27 -7.29
CA THR A 146 -3.66 5.91 -7.82
C THR A 146 -3.02 4.93 -6.86
N GLY A 147 -3.70 3.80 -6.58
CA GLY A 147 -3.24 2.73 -5.70
C GLY A 147 -2.71 1.51 -6.46
N ILE A 148 -2.12 0.55 -5.70
CA ILE A 148 -1.48 -0.65 -6.26
C ILE A 148 -2.43 -1.46 -7.14
N ILE A 149 -3.68 -1.69 -6.72
CA ILE A 149 -4.63 -2.51 -7.50
C ILE A 149 -4.85 -1.90 -8.88
N TYR A 150 -5.07 -0.59 -8.96
CA TYR A 150 -5.25 0.07 -10.24
C TYR A 150 -3.98 0.03 -11.10
N THR A 151 -2.82 0.17 -10.48
CA THR A 151 -1.53 0.05 -11.17
C THR A 151 -1.35 -1.34 -11.78
N LEU A 152 -1.67 -2.41 -11.05
CA LEU A 152 -1.65 -3.78 -11.57
C LEU A 152 -2.64 -3.95 -12.73
N VAL A 153 -3.88 -3.46 -12.60
CA VAL A 153 -4.88 -3.54 -13.68
C VAL A 153 -4.43 -2.76 -14.92
N ARG A 154 -3.81 -1.60 -14.74
CA ARG A 154 -3.23 -0.83 -15.85
C ARG A 154 -2.14 -1.62 -16.56
N TYR A 155 -1.23 -2.24 -15.84
CA TYR A 155 -0.16 -3.05 -16.42
C TYR A 155 -0.69 -4.29 -17.16
N MET A 156 -1.76 -4.92 -16.67
CA MET A 156 -2.45 -5.98 -17.41
C MET A 156 -3.03 -5.46 -18.74
N HIS A 157 -3.65 -4.28 -18.73
CA HIS A 157 -4.15 -3.65 -19.95
C HIS A 157 -3.06 -3.25 -20.94
N GLU A 158 -1.89 -2.89 -20.44
CA GLU A 158 -0.71 -2.56 -21.25
C GLU A 158 0.08 -3.81 -21.68
N PHE A 159 -0.41 -5.02 -21.37
CA PHE A 159 0.26 -6.31 -21.62
C PHE A 159 1.67 -6.42 -21.01
N LYS A 160 1.93 -5.70 -19.93
CA LYS A 160 3.18 -5.73 -19.19
C LYS A 160 3.19 -6.80 -18.10
N ILE A 161 2.00 -7.18 -17.63
CA ILE A 161 1.79 -8.28 -16.69
C ILE A 161 0.79 -9.22 -17.37
N LEU A 162 1.09 -10.50 -17.38
CA LEU A 162 0.18 -11.51 -17.91
C LEU A 162 -0.88 -11.82 -16.85
N PRO A 163 -2.18 -11.59 -17.14
CA PRO A 163 -3.23 -12.12 -16.29
C PRO A 163 -3.25 -13.64 -16.43
N HIS A 164 -3.53 -14.34 -15.36
CA HIS A 164 -3.81 -15.75 -15.46
C HIS A 164 -5.15 -15.97 -16.17
N ASP A 165 -5.16 -16.65 -17.29
CA ASP A 165 -6.34 -16.80 -18.16
C ASP A 165 -7.38 -17.80 -17.63
N ASP A 166 -7.06 -18.57 -16.60
CA ASP A 166 -7.97 -19.56 -16.04
C ASP A 166 -9.05 -18.88 -15.16
N GLU A 167 -10.31 -19.12 -15.50
CA GLU A 167 -11.46 -18.57 -14.76
C GLU A 167 -11.50 -19.00 -13.29
N SER A 168 -10.86 -20.11 -12.93
CA SER A 168 -10.80 -20.64 -11.55
C SER A 168 -10.06 -19.71 -10.59
N TYR A 169 -9.12 -18.87 -11.07
CA TYR A 169 -8.31 -17.97 -10.23
C TYR A 169 -8.87 -16.56 -10.11
N ARG A 170 -9.79 -16.18 -10.99
CA ARG A 170 -10.35 -14.83 -11.00
C ARG A 170 -11.12 -14.49 -9.73
N SER A 171 -11.66 -15.50 -9.04
CA SER A 171 -12.36 -15.30 -7.77
C SER A 171 -12.33 -16.55 -6.91
N TYR A 172 -11.33 -16.67 -6.05
CA TYR A 172 -11.41 -17.68 -5.00
C TYR A 172 -12.50 -17.33 -3.98
N THR A 173 -13.07 -18.35 -3.37
CA THR A 173 -14.13 -18.26 -2.37
C THR A 173 -13.66 -18.81 -1.02
N ALA A 174 -14.50 -18.67 0.00
CA ALA A 174 -14.20 -19.20 1.34
C ALA A 174 -14.04 -20.74 1.35
N SER A 175 -14.53 -21.46 0.35
CA SER A 175 -14.49 -22.92 0.28
C SER A 175 -13.34 -23.50 -0.56
N ASN A 176 -12.83 -22.75 -1.55
CA ASN A 176 -11.82 -23.22 -2.49
C ASN A 176 -10.49 -22.45 -2.46
N MET A 177 -10.31 -21.54 -1.51
CA MET A 177 -9.15 -20.65 -1.47
C MET A 177 -7.81 -21.37 -1.53
N LEU A 178 -7.66 -22.46 -0.78
CA LEU A 178 -6.41 -23.24 -0.76
C LEU A 178 -6.12 -23.89 -2.13
N ASP A 179 -7.13 -24.52 -2.70
CA ASP A 179 -6.96 -25.25 -3.98
C ASP A 179 -6.67 -24.25 -5.11
N SER A 180 -7.40 -23.11 -5.16
CA SER A 180 -7.13 -22.05 -6.13
C SER A 180 -5.73 -21.44 -6.00
N VAL A 181 -5.23 -21.28 -4.77
CA VAL A 181 -3.86 -20.77 -4.55
C VAL A 181 -2.82 -21.81 -4.96
N GLN A 182 -3.00 -23.08 -4.62
CA GLN A 182 -2.07 -24.14 -5.02
C GLN A 182 -2.01 -24.32 -6.53
N GLU A 183 -3.16 -24.26 -7.20
CA GLU A 183 -3.29 -24.32 -8.64
C GLU A 183 -2.57 -23.12 -9.30
N PHE A 184 -2.84 -21.89 -8.84
CA PHE A 184 -2.16 -20.68 -9.32
C PHE A 184 -0.63 -20.80 -9.21
N VAL A 185 -0.11 -21.19 -8.04
CA VAL A 185 1.33 -21.34 -7.84
C VAL A 185 1.88 -22.47 -8.73
N GLY A 186 1.14 -23.58 -8.87
CA GLY A 186 1.52 -24.68 -9.74
C GLY A 186 1.67 -24.27 -11.20
N ASP A 187 0.74 -23.48 -11.73
CA ASP A 187 0.78 -23.00 -13.11
C ASP A 187 1.87 -21.96 -13.35
N VAL A 188 2.10 -21.08 -12.38
CA VAL A 188 3.22 -20.14 -12.45
C VAL A 188 4.54 -20.92 -12.49
N VAL A 189 4.73 -21.92 -11.62
CA VAL A 189 5.92 -22.78 -11.63
C VAL A 189 6.07 -23.51 -12.97
N ALA A 190 4.98 -24.01 -13.54
CA ALA A 190 5.00 -24.72 -14.82
C ALA A 190 5.30 -23.80 -16.02
N SER A 191 4.93 -22.53 -15.95
CA SER A 191 5.17 -21.52 -17.00
C SER A 191 6.51 -20.81 -16.88
N CYS A 192 7.21 -20.94 -15.74
CA CYS A 192 8.51 -20.31 -15.54
C CYS A 192 9.61 -20.97 -16.38
N THR A 193 10.50 -20.15 -16.90
CA THR A 193 11.73 -20.60 -17.53
C THR A 193 12.77 -21.01 -16.49
N GLU A 194 13.76 -21.84 -16.88
CA GLU A 194 14.85 -22.30 -16.00
C GLU A 194 15.66 -21.15 -15.37
N ASP A 195 15.65 -19.98 -15.98
CA ASP A 195 16.37 -18.80 -15.53
C ASP A 195 15.63 -18.00 -14.46
N MET A 196 14.38 -18.31 -14.14
CA MET A 196 13.55 -17.55 -13.21
C MET A 196 13.74 -18.05 -11.78
N ASP A 197 14.28 -17.19 -10.92
CA ASP A 197 14.48 -17.48 -9.51
C ASP A 197 13.16 -17.29 -8.72
N LEU A 198 12.35 -18.35 -8.66
CA LEU A 198 11.07 -18.34 -7.93
C LEU A 198 11.21 -18.20 -6.42
N ASP A 199 12.37 -18.52 -5.85
CA ASP A 199 12.61 -18.41 -4.40
C ASP A 199 12.59 -16.95 -3.92
N ARG A 200 12.77 -16.00 -4.83
CA ARG A 200 12.68 -14.56 -4.54
C ARG A 200 11.26 -14.00 -4.61
N HIS A 201 10.33 -14.74 -5.19
CA HIS A 201 8.95 -14.30 -5.34
C HIS A 201 8.13 -14.58 -4.08
N VAL A 202 7.17 -13.72 -3.82
CA VAL A 202 6.20 -13.88 -2.72
C VAL A 202 4.79 -13.76 -3.26
N LEU A 203 3.88 -14.52 -2.67
CA LEU A 203 2.46 -14.46 -2.97
C LEU A 203 1.76 -13.47 -2.06
N TYR A 204 1.09 -12.50 -2.62
CA TYR A 204 0.30 -11.52 -1.89
C TYR A 204 -1.17 -11.92 -1.85
N LEU A 205 -1.71 -12.04 -0.64
CA LEU A 205 -3.11 -12.41 -0.38
C LEU A 205 -3.81 -11.39 0.53
N ASN A 206 -5.14 -11.34 0.43
CA ASN A 206 -5.94 -10.47 1.27
C ASN A 206 -5.99 -10.98 2.73
N LYS A 207 -5.54 -10.14 3.67
CA LYS A 207 -5.53 -10.45 5.10
C LYS A 207 -6.93 -10.72 5.68
N THR A 208 -7.97 -10.12 5.11
CA THR A 208 -9.34 -10.34 5.53
C THR A 208 -9.77 -11.81 5.31
N HIS A 209 -9.17 -12.49 4.34
CA HIS A 209 -9.46 -13.88 3.98
C HIS A 209 -8.58 -14.91 4.72
N LEU A 210 -7.69 -14.48 5.61
CA LEU A 210 -6.87 -15.37 6.43
C LEU A 210 -7.69 -16.45 7.20
N PRO A 211 -8.88 -16.16 7.76
CA PRO A 211 -9.69 -17.20 8.38
C PRO A 211 -10.18 -18.27 7.40
N TRP A 212 -10.43 -17.91 6.13
CA TRP A 212 -10.80 -18.86 5.07
C TRP A 212 -9.63 -19.80 4.77
N TRP A 213 -8.44 -19.23 4.63
CA TRP A 213 -7.20 -19.99 4.43
C TRP A 213 -6.99 -21.02 5.54
N ILE A 214 -7.01 -20.60 6.79
CA ILE A 214 -6.83 -21.49 7.96
C ILE A 214 -7.88 -22.60 7.97
N LYS A 215 -9.14 -22.28 7.65
CA LYS A 215 -10.22 -23.28 7.57
C LYS A 215 -9.98 -24.31 6.46
N ASN A 216 -9.58 -23.88 5.28
CA ASN A 216 -9.29 -24.77 4.15
C ASN A 216 -8.07 -25.67 4.43
N VAL A 217 -6.98 -25.12 4.97
CA VAL A 217 -5.79 -25.88 5.36
C VAL A 217 -6.14 -26.95 6.40
N ARG A 218 -6.90 -26.61 7.45
CA ARG A 218 -7.35 -27.58 8.45
C ARG A 218 -8.28 -28.64 7.89
N ALA A 219 -9.09 -28.31 6.90
CA ALA A 219 -9.97 -29.27 6.24
C ALA A 219 -9.19 -30.28 5.40
N LYS A 220 -8.11 -29.85 4.74
CA LYS A 220 -7.31 -30.70 3.84
C LYS A 220 -6.24 -31.51 4.57
N TYR A 221 -5.53 -30.91 5.53
CA TYR A 221 -4.36 -31.51 6.16
C TYR A 221 -4.59 -31.95 7.63
N GLY A 222 -5.74 -31.64 8.23
CA GLY A 222 -6.11 -32.04 9.59
C GLY A 222 -6.11 -30.90 10.60
N LYS A 223 -6.60 -31.19 11.83
CA LYS A 223 -6.83 -30.17 12.87
C LYS A 223 -5.59 -29.80 13.66
N ASP A 224 -4.59 -30.68 13.71
CA ASP A 224 -3.41 -30.53 14.58
C ASP A 224 -2.24 -29.79 13.94
N ILE A 225 -2.53 -29.01 12.89
CA ILE A 225 -1.53 -28.22 12.18
C ILE A 225 -1.18 -26.97 12.98
N ASP A 226 0.11 -26.75 13.17
CA ASP A 226 0.64 -25.53 13.78
C ASP A 226 0.68 -24.36 12.75
N PHE A 227 0.07 -23.25 13.14
CA PHE A 227 0.09 -21.99 12.40
C PHE A 227 1.04 -20.95 13.02
N SER A 228 1.84 -21.34 14.00
CA SER A 228 2.85 -20.50 14.63
C SER A 228 4.20 -20.60 13.93
N GLY A 229 4.92 -19.51 13.85
CA GLY A 229 6.24 -19.45 13.21
C GLY A 229 6.25 -18.96 11.76
N PRO A 230 7.43 -18.60 11.26
CA PRO A 230 7.61 -18.02 9.93
C PRO A 230 7.33 -19.02 8.80
N ASP A 231 7.68 -20.28 8.98
CA ASP A 231 7.56 -21.34 7.96
C ASP A 231 6.30 -22.21 8.18
N SER A 232 5.32 -21.68 8.92
CA SER A 232 4.05 -22.37 9.14
C SER A 232 3.14 -22.28 7.92
N TYR A 233 2.15 -23.19 7.84
CA TYR A 233 1.09 -23.16 6.81
C TYR A 233 0.27 -21.86 6.75
N ARG A 234 0.50 -20.93 7.65
CA ARG A 234 -0.05 -19.58 7.59
C ARG A 234 0.72 -18.71 6.60
N ASN A 235 2.02 -18.90 6.50
CA ASN A 235 2.94 -17.99 5.81
C ASN A 235 3.61 -18.63 4.59
N VAL A 236 3.38 -19.92 4.36
CA VAL A 236 3.94 -20.68 3.23
C VAL A 236 2.82 -21.46 2.57
N VAL A 237 2.83 -21.52 1.24
CA VAL A 237 1.89 -22.36 0.48
C VAL A 237 2.29 -23.82 0.67
N PRO A 238 1.36 -24.70 1.11
CA PRO A 238 1.65 -26.12 1.30
C PRO A 238 2.22 -26.75 0.02
N ASP A 239 3.15 -27.69 0.20
CA ASP A 239 3.83 -28.42 -0.87
C ASP A 239 4.73 -27.54 -1.77
N THR A 240 5.02 -26.30 -1.35
CA THR A 240 5.91 -25.37 -2.05
C THR A 240 6.78 -24.58 -1.06
N ASN A 241 7.79 -23.86 -1.56
CA ASN A 241 8.58 -22.90 -0.78
C ASN A 241 8.03 -21.46 -0.87
N MET A 242 6.89 -21.27 -1.55
CA MET A 242 6.32 -19.94 -1.81
C MET A 242 5.81 -19.30 -0.52
N ARG A 243 6.38 -18.15 -0.17
CA ARG A 243 5.96 -17.37 1.00
C ARG A 243 4.72 -16.56 0.71
N ILE A 244 3.84 -16.46 1.70
CA ILE A 244 2.59 -15.68 1.65
C ILE A 244 2.75 -14.38 2.46
N ILE A 245 2.41 -13.27 1.85
CA ILE A 245 2.28 -11.97 2.51
C ILE A 245 0.81 -11.57 2.57
N TRP A 246 0.31 -11.33 3.78
CA TRP A 246 -1.08 -10.97 4.03
C TRP A 246 -1.27 -9.46 4.02
N LEU A 247 -1.80 -8.92 2.92
CA LEU A 247 -2.00 -7.48 2.74
C LEU A 247 -3.28 -6.99 3.43
N PRO A 248 -3.20 -5.97 4.27
CA PRO A 248 -4.35 -5.27 4.83
C PRO A 248 -4.95 -4.28 3.81
N TYR A 249 -6.09 -3.71 4.15
CA TYR A 249 -6.78 -2.63 3.41
C TYR A 249 -7.31 -2.98 2.01
N LEU A 250 -7.31 -4.23 1.62
CA LEU A 250 -7.90 -4.70 0.35
C LEU A 250 -9.44 -4.83 0.40
N GLY A 251 -10.05 -4.65 1.58
CA GLY A 251 -11.49 -4.88 1.76
C GLY A 251 -11.84 -6.35 1.62
N GLN A 252 -12.86 -6.66 0.82
CA GLN A 252 -13.32 -8.04 0.53
C GLN A 252 -12.87 -8.54 -0.86
N LEU A 253 -11.91 -7.89 -1.48
CA LEU A 253 -11.45 -8.29 -2.82
C LEU A 253 -10.70 -9.63 -2.75
N PRO A 254 -11.11 -10.65 -3.54
CA PRO A 254 -10.42 -11.92 -3.66
C PRO A 254 -9.22 -11.76 -4.63
N LEU A 255 -8.26 -10.92 -4.23
CA LEU A 255 -7.06 -10.63 -5.00
C LEU A 255 -5.93 -11.54 -4.58
N MET A 256 -5.25 -12.13 -5.55
CA MET A 256 -3.95 -12.77 -5.42
C MET A 256 -3.04 -12.32 -6.56
N PHE A 257 -1.80 -12.08 -6.25
CA PHE A 257 -0.75 -11.80 -7.23
C PHE A 257 0.61 -12.19 -6.66
N MET A 258 1.55 -12.45 -7.53
CA MET A 258 2.90 -12.81 -7.18
C MET A 258 3.85 -11.72 -7.68
N ASP A 259 4.84 -11.38 -6.86
CA ASP A 259 5.82 -10.35 -7.20
C ASP A 259 7.09 -10.53 -6.37
N VAL A 260 8.17 -9.88 -6.80
CA VAL A 260 9.41 -9.80 -6.02
C VAL A 260 9.27 -8.69 -4.98
N PRO A 261 9.61 -8.93 -3.71
CA PRO A 261 9.57 -7.89 -2.69
C PRO A 261 10.39 -6.65 -3.09
N GLY A 262 9.75 -5.48 -2.99
CA GLY A 262 10.37 -4.21 -3.34
C GLY A 262 10.16 -3.76 -4.79
N ASN A 263 9.57 -4.57 -5.64
CA ASN A 263 9.21 -4.18 -7.00
C ASN A 263 8.10 -3.12 -7.01
N LEU A 264 6.96 -3.42 -6.39
CA LEU A 264 5.91 -2.43 -6.19
C LEU A 264 6.32 -1.43 -5.11
N GLN A 265 6.20 -0.13 -5.42
CA GLN A 265 6.67 0.95 -4.57
C GLN A 265 5.61 2.05 -4.45
N PHE A 266 5.60 2.70 -3.30
CA PHE A 266 4.90 3.97 -3.12
C PHE A 266 5.81 5.11 -3.53
N LEU A 267 5.25 6.12 -4.18
CA LEU A 267 5.96 7.32 -4.59
C LEU A 267 5.50 8.49 -3.72
N GLU A 268 6.46 9.26 -3.21
CA GLU A 268 6.20 10.48 -2.45
C GLU A 268 7.22 11.57 -2.86
N PHE A 269 6.83 12.82 -2.70
CA PHE A 269 7.75 13.93 -2.94
C PHE A 269 8.63 14.20 -1.72
N VAL A 270 8.04 14.57 -0.60
CA VAL A 270 8.76 14.87 0.65
C VAL A 270 8.34 13.90 1.75
N PRO A 271 9.30 13.28 2.46
CA PRO A 271 9.00 12.39 3.57
C PRO A 271 8.16 13.09 4.65
N GLY A 272 7.01 12.48 5.01
CA GLY A 272 6.17 12.99 6.09
C GLY A 272 5.43 14.30 5.79
N GLU A 273 5.36 14.74 4.55
CA GLU A 273 4.69 15.98 4.15
C GLU A 273 3.22 16.01 4.57
N MET A 274 2.52 14.89 4.51
CA MET A 274 1.14 14.75 4.99
C MET A 274 0.99 15.16 6.47
N LEU A 275 1.98 14.87 7.30
CA LEU A 275 1.98 15.17 8.74
C LEU A 275 2.36 16.62 9.06
N SER A 276 2.84 17.36 8.06
CA SER A 276 3.20 18.77 8.19
C SER A 276 1.96 19.65 8.13
N ILE A 277 1.14 19.62 9.18
CA ILE A 277 -0.10 20.38 9.26
C ILE A 277 0.17 21.84 9.59
N LYS A 278 -0.44 22.74 8.80
CA LYS A 278 -0.53 24.16 9.05
C LYS A 278 -1.85 24.46 9.77
N VAL A 279 -1.80 25.23 10.85
CA VAL A 279 -2.98 25.57 11.66
C VAL A 279 -3.16 27.08 11.68
N LYS A 280 -4.39 27.55 11.48
CA LYS A 280 -4.77 28.96 11.60
C LYS A 280 -6.01 29.07 12.47
N GLU A 281 -5.94 29.91 13.48
CA GLU A 281 -7.07 30.29 14.32
C GLU A 281 -7.80 31.48 13.67
N ASP A 282 -9.12 31.42 13.64
CA ASP A 282 -9.99 32.44 13.05
C ASP A 282 -11.26 32.58 13.92
N MET A 283 -11.30 33.63 14.74
CA MET A 283 -12.37 33.92 15.71
C MET A 283 -12.84 32.71 16.53
N GLU A 284 -13.90 32.02 16.06
CA GLU A 284 -14.51 30.89 16.75
C GLU A 284 -14.14 29.51 16.10
N LEU A 285 -13.28 29.53 15.09
CA LEU A 285 -12.94 28.37 14.28
C LEU A 285 -11.43 28.15 14.21
N VAL A 286 -11.03 26.90 14.24
CA VAL A 286 -9.65 26.49 13.91
C VAL A 286 -9.66 25.80 12.57
N LYS A 287 -8.79 26.24 11.67
CA LYS A 287 -8.58 25.65 10.35
C LYS A 287 -7.23 24.95 10.32
N ALA A 288 -7.22 23.71 9.87
CA ALA A 288 -6.00 22.92 9.71
C ALA A 288 -5.92 22.37 8.30
N TRP A 289 -4.74 22.45 7.66
CA TRP A 289 -4.56 21.91 6.31
C TRP A 289 -3.14 21.39 6.09
N SER A 290 -3.05 20.39 5.22
CA SER A 290 -1.80 19.88 4.67
C SER A 290 -2.00 19.49 3.21
N THR A 291 -0.95 19.56 2.42
CA THR A 291 -0.91 19.10 1.02
C THR A 291 0.34 18.28 0.83
N TRP A 292 0.24 17.19 0.07
CA TRP A 292 1.36 16.32 -0.25
C TRP A 292 1.17 15.67 -1.61
N LYS A 293 2.21 15.00 -2.11
CA LYS A 293 2.16 14.22 -3.34
C LYS A 293 2.34 12.73 -3.04
N GLU A 294 1.52 11.90 -3.66
CA GLU A 294 1.59 10.45 -3.51
C GLU A 294 1.18 9.71 -4.77
N GLY A 295 1.71 8.51 -4.96
CA GLY A 295 1.39 7.65 -6.08
C GLY A 295 1.94 6.24 -5.87
N THR A 296 1.85 5.42 -6.93
CA THR A 296 2.37 4.05 -6.94
C THR A 296 3.02 3.74 -8.28
N ALA A 297 4.06 2.91 -8.25
CA ALA A 297 4.73 2.39 -9.44
C ALA A 297 5.31 0.99 -9.19
N ALA A 298 5.66 0.29 -10.28
CA ALA A 298 6.55 -0.87 -10.23
C ALA A 298 7.93 -0.50 -10.77
N SER A 299 8.97 -1.13 -10.25
CA SER A 299 10.33 -0.92 -10.74
C SER A 299 10.59 -1.68 -12.03
N PHE A 300 9.97 -2.85 -12.19
CA PHE A 300 10.03 -3.64 -13.43
C PHE A 300 8.71 -4.39 -13.62
N THR A 301 8.41 -4.64 -14.87
CA THR A 301 7.29 -5.46 -15.34
C THR A 301 7.87 -6.45 -16.34
N GLY A 302 7.66 -7.75 -16.10
CA GLY A 302 8.23 -8.77 -16.99
C GLY A 302 8.03 -10.15 -16.46
#